data_59bce5ed7de6ab49a0be5801007ca855
#
_entry.id   59bce5ed7de6ab49a0be5801007ca855
#
_cell.length_a   1.000
_cell.length_b   1.000
_cell.length_c   1.000
_cell.angle_alpha   90.00
_cell.angle_beta   90.00
_cell.angle_gamma   90.00
#
_symmetry.space_group_name_H-M   'P 1'
#
loop_
_entity.id
_entity.type
_entity.pdbx_description
1 polymer ?
#
loop_
_entity_poly.entity_id
_entity_poly.type
_entity_poly.pdbx_seq_one_letter_code
_entity_poly.pdbx_strand_id
1 'polypeptide(L)'
;MKLETMTPADGWEPTHGSEDAITALAAADYTFHVWGGDWCIDCQEQLPAFGAALDNAGVDDDRIEHYPVEKNDDGSKTGPGVDEYGIEYIPTVVVEHDDEEIARFVESAPDSIAVTLGRELQQIRKTETTPTGE
;
A
#
# COMPACT_ATOMS: atom_id res chain seq x y z
N MET A 1 -1.09 -16.15 -4.72
CA MET A 1 0.30 -15.99 -5.16
C MET A 1 0.86 -14.68 -4.64
N LYS A 2 2.06 -14.70 -4.11
CA LYS A 2 2.64 -13.49 -3.52
C LYS A 2 3.61 -12.82 -4.48
N LEU A 3 3.63 -11.49 -4.40
CA LEU A 3 4.62 -10.71 -5.15
C LEU A 3 5.97 -10.82 -4.42
N GLU A 4 7.01 -11.22 -5.13
CA GLU A 4 8.34 -11.31 -4.53
C GLU A 4 8.86 -9.91 -4.17
N THR A 5 8.43 -8.90 -4.92
CA THR A 5 8.79 -7.52 -4.63
C THR A 5 8.30 -7.06 -3.26
N MET A 6 7.28 -7.72 -2.71
CA MET A 6 6.76 -7.38 -1.38
C MET A 6 7.56 -8.01 -0.25
N THR A 7 8.58 -8.81 -0.55
CA THR A 7 9.46 -9.37 0.47
C THR A 7 10.14 -8.21 1.19
N PRO A 8 10.03 -8.14 2.54
CA PRO A 8 10.59 -7.01 3.27
C PRO A 8 12.08 -6.80 3.01
N ALA A 9 12.46 -5.56 2.79
CA ALA A 9 13.86 -5.22 2.57
C ALA A 9 14.66 -5.43 3.84
N ASP A 10 15.86 -6.01 3.70
CA ASP A 10 16.73 -6.25 4.84
C ASP A 10 17.25 -4.94 5.40
N GLY A 11 17.28 -4.84 6.72
CA GLY A 11 17.87 -3.68 7.38
C GLY A 11 17.07 -2.39 7.24
N TRP A 12 15.83 -2.51 6.77
CA TRP A 12 14.98 -1.33 6.61
C TRP A 12 14.54 -0.79 7.98
N GLU A 13 14.56 0.53 8.11
CA GLU A 13 14.08 1.21 9.32
C GLU A 13 13.28 2.44 8.90
N PRO A 14 12.30 2.86 9.75
CA PRO A 14 11.53 4.07 9.43
C PRO A 14 12.44 5.28 9.33
N THR A 15 12.14 6.15 8.39
CA THR A 15 12.85 7.41 8.27
C THR A 15 12.54 8.27 9.49
N HIS A 16 13.53 9.02 9.95
CA HIS A 16 13.32 9.90 11.09
C HIS A 16 12.13 10.83 10.84
N GLY A 17 11.18 10.84 11.76
CA GLY A 17 9.98 11.66 11.63
C GLY A 17 8.82 10.97 10.95
N SER A 18 9.01 9.74 10.46
CA SER A 18 7.95 9.01 9.78
C SER A 18 7.35 7.88 10.63
N GLU A 19 7.85 7.69 11.85
CA GLU A 19 7.40 6.59 12.70
C GLU A 19 5.89 6.60 12.94
N ASP A 20 5.30 7.78 13.10
CA ASP A 20 3.87 7.89 13.32
C ASP A 20 3.08 7.42 12.11
N ALA A 21 3.57 7.75 10.91
CA ALA A 21 2.92 7.32 9.68
C ALA A 21 2.97 5.79 9.56
N ILE A 22 4.13 5.20 9.89
CA ILE A 22 4.28 3.75 9.83
C ILE A 22 3.34 3.08 10.82
N THR A 23 3.27 3.60 12.05
CA THR A 23 2.37 3.07 13.07
C THR A 23 0.91 3.14 12.63
N ALA A 24 0.56 4.18 11.88
CA ALA A 24 -0.82 4.34 11.41
C ALA A 24 -1.27 3.22 10.48
N LEU A 25 -0.32 2.54 9.82
CA LEU A 25 -0.66 1.43 8.92
C LEU A 25 -1.35 0.27 9.66
N ALA A 26 -1.10 0.13 10.95
CA ALA A 26 -1.70 -0.92 11.75
C ALA A 26 -2.63 -0.39 12.83
N ALA A 27 -3.05 0.87 12.72
CA ALA A 27 -3.87 1.51 13.75
C ALA A 27 -5.30 0.98 13.79
N ALA A 28 -5.74 0.33 12.71
CA ALA A 28 -7.08 -0.27 12.64
C ALA A 28 -6.99 -1.52 11.76
N ASP A 29 -8.11 -2.20 11.56
CA ASP A 29 -8.16 -3.42 10.77
C ASP A 29 -8.21 -3.10 9.27
N TYR A 30 -7.17 -2.50 8.77
CA TYR A 30 -7.07 -2.18 7.35
C TYR A 30 -6.68 -3.40 6.54
N THR A 31 -7.18 -3.48 5.31
CA THR A 31 -6.74 -4.47 4.33
C THR A 31 -5.99 -3.73 3.23
N PHE A 32 -4.83 -4.23 2.90
CA PHE A 32 -3.97 -3.63 1.88
C PHE A 32 -4.01 -4.50 0.63
N HIS A 33 -4.53 -3.94 -0.46
CA HIS A 33 -4.56 -4.61 -1.75
C HIS A 33 -3.43 -4.05 -2.60
N VAL A 34 -2.50 -4.92 -3.01
CA VAL A 34 -1.28 -4.49 -3.69
C VAL A 34 -1.24 -5.05 -5.10
N TRP A 35 -1.29 -4.16 -6.09
CA TRP A 35 -1.11 -4.52 -7.49
C TRP A 35 0.31 -4.19 -7.91
N GLY A 36 1.01 -5.16 -8.45
CA GLY A 36 2.37 -4.95 -8.88
C GLY A 36 2.86 -6.09 -9.74
N GLY A 37 4.08 -5.96 -10.25
CA GLY A 37 4.71 -6.98 -11.05
C GLY A 37 6.16 -7.12 -10.66
N ASP A 38 6.64 -8.34 -10.54
CA ASP A 38 8.05 -8.56 -10.19
C ASP A 38 8.98 -8.14 -11.34
N TRP A 39 8.41 -7.93 -12.53
CA TRP A 39 9.12 -7.43 -13.70
C TRP A 39 9.21 -5.90 -13.73
N CYS A 40 8.46 -5.23 -12.89
CA CYS A 40 8.30 -3.77 -12.92
C CYS A 40 9.39 -3.09 -12.09
N ILE A 41 10.13 -2.18 -12.70
CA ILE A 41 11.23 -1.49 -12.02
C ILE A 41 10.74 -0.68 -10.83
N ASP A 42 9.64 0.06 -11.02
CA ASP A 42 9.08 0.86 -9.93
C ASP A 42 8.63 -0.01 -8.77
N CYS A 43 8.08 -1.19 -9.07
CA CYS A 43 7.69 -2.13 -8.03
C CYS A 43 8.92 -2.66 -7.30
N GLN A 44 9.97 -2.99 -8.03
CA GLN A 44 11.21 -3.47 -7.44
C GLN A 44 11.84 -2.43 -6.52
N GLU A 45 11.67 -1.17 -6.83
CA GLU A 45 12.25 -0.08 -6.04
C GLU A 45 11.40 0.26 -4.82
N GLN A 46 10.09 0.16 -4.91
CA GLN A 46 9.20 0.66 -3.86
C GLN A 46 8.59 -0.41 -2.96
N LEU A 47 8.23 -1.55 -3.52
CA LEU A 47 7.49 -2.55 -2.75
C LEU A 47 8.30 -3.23 -1.63
N PRO A 48 9.61 -3.49 -1.78
CA PRO A 48 10.35 -4.09 -0.66
C PRO A 48 10.33 -3.21 0.58
N ALA A 49 10.44 -1.89 0.41
CA ALA A 49 10.37 -0.98 1.54
C ALA A 49 8.96 -0.94 2.12
N PHE A 50 7.95 -1.01 1.27
CA PHE A 50 6.57 -1.05 1.74
C PHE A 50 6.29 -2.32 2.53
N GLY A 51 6.78 -3.47 2.03
CA GLY A 51 6.65 -4.73 2.74
C GLY A 51 7.33 -4.68 4.10
N ALA A 52 8.51 -4.07 4.15
CA ALA A 52 9.24 -3.92 5.41
C ALA A 52 8.48 -3.02 6.38
N ALA A 53 7.85 -1.96 5.87
CA ALA A 53 7.08 -1.04 6.70
C ALA A 53 5.87 -1.74 7.30
N LEU A 54 5.16 -2.54 6.50
CA LEU A 54 4.01 -3.29 7.01
C LEU A 54 4.42 -4.28 8.08
N ASP A 55 5.55 -4.96 7.85
CA ASP A 55 6.09 -5.91 8.83
C ASP A 55 6.48 -5.18 10.12
N ASN A 56 7.15 -4.06 9.99
CA ASN A 56 7.57 -3.25 11.13
C ASN A 56 6.38 -2.75 11.93
N ALA A 57 5.29 -2.38 11.24
CA ALA A 57 4.08 -1.88 11.89
C ALA A 57 3.28 -3.00 12.54
N GLY A 58 3.56 -4.26 12.20
CA GLY A 58 2.84 -5.39 12.79
C GLY A 58 1.58 -5.76 12.02
N VAL A 59 1.51 -5.41 10.74
CA VAL A 59 0.36 -5.78 9.91
C VAL A 59 0.48 -7.27 9.56
N ASP A 60 -0.56 -8.05 9.85
CA ASP A 60 -0.57 -9.49 9.57
C ASP A 60 -0.63 -9.73 8.06
N ASP A 61 0.01 -10.81 7.62
CA ASP A 61 -0.05 -11.21 6.20
C ASP A 61 -1.48 -11.40 5.72
N ASP A 62 -2.38 -11.80 6.62
CA ASP A 62 -3.79 -11.99 6.27
C ASP A 62 -4.48 -10.71 5.84
N ARG A 63 -3.88 -9.57 6.17
CA ARG A 63 -4.40 -8.25 5.80
C ARG A 63 -3.77 -7.70 4.54
N ILE A 64 -2.89 -8.46 3.91
CA ILE A 64 -2.17 -8.01 2.71
C ILE A 64 -2.53 -8.95 1.57
N GLU A 65 -3.25 -8.40 0.57
CA GLU A 65 -3.65 -9.17 -0.60
C GLU A 65 -2.75 -8.79 -1.77
N HIS A 66 -2.18 -9.79 -2.43
CA HIS A 66 -1.27 -9.60 -3.54
C HIS A 66 -1.98 -9.86 -4.86
N TYR A 67 -1.82 -8.94 -5.80
CA TYR A 67 -2.43 -9.04 -7.13
C TYR A 67 -1.35 -8.89 -8.18
N PRO A 68 -0.72 -10.00 -8.60
CA PRO A 68 0.30 -9.92 -9.66
C PRO A 68 -0.32 -9.46 -10.96
N VAL A 69 0.34 -8.52 -11.61
CA VAL A 69 -0.14 -7.89 -12.84
C VAL A 69 0.82 -8.25 -13.97
N GLU A 70 0.27 -8.53 -15.15
CA GLU A 70 1.06 -8.81 -16.34
C GLU A 70 0.92 -7.69 -17.35
N LYS A 71 1.98 -7.45 -18.10
CA LYS A 71 1.98 -6.43 -19.15
C LYS A 71 1.75 -7.09 -20.49
N ASN A 72 0.77 -6.59 -21.22
CA ASN A 72 0.46 -7.09 -22.55
C ASN A 72 1.32 -6.39 -23.62
N ASP A 73 1.34 -6.93 -24.82
CA ASP A 73 2.14 -6.38 -25.91
C ASP A 73 1.77 -4.95 -26.25
N ASP A 74 0.49 -4.58 -26.05
CA ASP A 74 0.02 -3.23 -26.36
C ASP A 74 0.23 -2.25 -25.20
N GLY A 75 0.89 -2.70 -24.13
CA GLY A 75 1.16 -1.86 -22.99
C GLY A 75 0.09 -1.88 -21.93
N SER A 76 -1.05 -2.50 -22.21
CA SER A 76 -2.10 -2.62 -21.18
C SER A 76 -1.72 -3.63 -20.12
N LYS A 77 -2.40 -3.61 -19.01
CA LYS A 77 -2.11 -4.49 -17.89
C LYS A 77 -3.29 -5.40 -17.60
N THR A 78 -2.99 -6.64 -17.26
CA THR A 78 -4.00 -7.66 -16.97
C THR A 78 -3.70 -8.30 -15.64
N GLY A 79 -4.71 -8.52 -14.83
CA GLY A 79 -4.53 -9.19 -13.55
C GLY A 79 -5.80 -9.16 -12.73
N PRO A 80 -5.78 -9.89 -11.59
CA PRO A 80 -6.97 -9.94 -10.72
C PRO A 80 -7.32 -8.54 -10.21
N GLY A 81 -8.59 -8.18 -10.34
CA GLY A 81 -9.08 -6.92 -9.79
C GLY A 81 -8.70 -5.67 -10.56
N VAL A 82 -7.92 -5.81 -11.66
CA VAL A 82 -7.48 -4.64 -12.42
C VAL A 82 -8.67 -3.85 -12.94
N ASP A 83 -9.66 -4.52 -13.51
CA ASP A 83 -10.85 -3.85 -14.02
C ASP A 83 -11.75 -3.36 -12.89
N GLU A 84 -11.91 -4.18 -11.88
CA GLU A 84 -12.79 -3.88 -10.76
C GLU A 84 -12.36 -2.61 -10.02
N TYR A 85 -11.06 -2.44 -9.81
CA TYR A 85 -10.51 -1.30 -9.08
C TYR A 85 -9.99 -0.20 -10.00
N GLY A 86 -10.07 -0.40 -11.31
CA GLY A 86 -9.61 0.60 -12.27
C GLY A 86 -8.11 0.82 -12.22
N ILE A 87 -7.35 -0.26 -12.11
CA ILE A 87 -5.89 -0.18 -11.98
C ILE A 87 -5.27 0.10 -13.36
N GLU A 88 -4.61 1.24 -13.50
CA GLU A 88 -3.95 1.62 -14.76
C GLU A 88 -2.43 1.64 -14.61
N TYR A 89 -1.94 1.89 -13.43
CA TYR A 89 -0.50 2.00 -13.16
C TYR A 89 -0.13 1.11 -11.99
N ILE A 90 1.12 0.65 -11.94
CA ILE A 90 1.64 -0.12 -10.81
C ILE A 90 2.97 0.48 -10.39
N PRO A 91 3.35 0.36 -9.11
CA PRO A 91 2.56 -0.26 -8.05
C PRO A 91 1.35 0.59 -7.66
N THR A 92 0.23 -0.05 -7.38
CA THR A 92 -0.94 0.61 -6.81
C THR A 92 -1.29 -0.13 -5.55
N VAL A 93 -1.59 0.62 -4.49
CA VAL A 93 -2.02 0.04 -3.22
C VAL A 93 -3.34 0.68 -2.84
N VAL A 94 -4.35 -0.16 -2.61
CA VAL A 94 -5.67 0.29 -2.16
C VAL A 94 -5.82 -0.16 -0.71
N VAL A 95 -6.20 0.76 0.16
CA VAL A 95 -6.46 0.45 1.57
C VAL A 95 -7.95 0.44 1.79
N GLU A 96 -8.45 -0.67 2.34
CA GLU A 96 -9.86 -0.81 2.66
C GLU A 96 -10.07 -0.97 4.16
N HIS A 97 -11.20 -0.47 4.64
CA HIS A 97 -11.61 -0.62 6.01
C HIS A 97 -13.11 -0.85 6.00
N ASP A 98 -13.56 -1.97 6.60
CA ASP A 98 -14.96 -2.38 6.58
C ASP A 98 -15.50 -2.48 5.14
N ASP A 99 -14.68 -3.05 4.26
CA ASP A 99 -15.02 -3.29 2.85
C ASP A 99 -15.16 -2.01 2.02
N GLU A 100 -14.65 -0.90 2.54
CA GLU A 100 -14.72 0.38 1.84
C GLU A 100 -13.32 0.92 1.57
N GLU A 101 -13.07 1.33 0.32
CA GLU A 101 -11.78 1.93 -0.02
C GLU A 101 -11.67 3.30 0.65
N ILE A 102 -10.60 3.48 1.44
CA ILE A 102 -10.41 4.74 2.16
C ILE A 102 -9.14 5.47 1.74
N ALA A 103 -8.21 4.78 1.09
CA ALA A 103 -6.97 5.42 0.62
C ALA A 103 -6.43 4.65 -0.56
N ARG A 104 -5.62 5.33 -1.39
CA ARG A 104 -5.03 4.71 -2.57
C ARG A 104 -3.71 5.38 -2.91
N PHE A 105 -2.70 4.57 -3.18
CA PHE A 105 -1.41 5.04 -3.69
C PHE A 105 -1.30 4.54 -5.13
N VAL A 106 -0.97 5.44 -6.04
CA VAL A 106 -0.84 5.09 -7.47
C VAL A 106 0.54 5.48 -7.95
N GLU A 107 1.30 4.49 -8.37
CA GLU A 107 2.59 4.57 -9.05
C GLU A 107 3.70 5.32 -8.31
N SER A 108 3.52 6.57 -7.95
CA SER A 108 4.58 7.32 -7.28
C SER A 108 4.03 8.52 -6.53
N ALA A 109 4.81 9.00 -5.57
CA ALA A 109 4.49 10.18 -4.78
C ALA A 109 5.82 10.74 -4.26
N PRO A 110 5.82 11.98 -3.72
CA PRO A 110 7.05 12.54 -3.16
C PRO A 110 7.63 11.70 -2.03
N ASP A 111 6.78 11.03 -1.27
CA ASP A 111 7.22 10.14 -0.18
C ASP A 111 7.03 8.69 -0.57
N SER A 112 7.57 7.78 0.25
CA SER A 112 7.41 6.35 0.03
C SER A 112 5.94 5.96 0.16
N ILE A 113 5.62 4.76 -0.34
CA ILE A 113 4.24 4.23 -0.25
C ILE A 113 3.77 4.23 1.20
N ALA A 114 4.60 3.70 2.10
CA ALA A 114 4.24 3.57 3.51
C ALA A 114 3.97 4.92 4.15
N VAL A 115 4.83 5.90 3.90
CA VAL A 115 4.67 7.22 4.50
C VAL A 115 3.46 7.93 3.91
N THR A 116 3.27 7.83 2.60
CA THR A 116 2.14 8.46 1.93
C THR A 116 0.82 7.92 2.46
N LEU A 117 0.68 6.58 2.48
CA LEU A 117 -0.54 5.96 2.98
C LEU A 117 -0.72 6.19 4.47
N GLY A 118 0.37 6.07 5.24
CA GLY A 118 0.29 6.27 6.67
C GLY A 118 -0.23 7.66 7.03
N ARG A 119 0.21 8.67 6.32
CA ARG A 119 -0.25 10.04 6.55
C ARG A 119 -1.71 10.20 6.18
N GLU A 120 -2.15 9.56 5.10
CA GLU A 120 -3.56 9.60 4.72
C GLU A 120 -4.42 8.93 5.77
N LEU A 121 -3.97 7.80 6.30
CA LEU A 121 -4.71 7.09 7.34
C LEU A 121 -4.76 7.88 8.63
N GLN A 122 -3.69 8.58 8.97
CA GLN A 122 -3.68 9.48 10.13
C GLN A 122 -4.72 10.57 9.97
N GLN A 123 -4.81 11.14 8.78
CA GLN A 123 -5.76 12.22 8.50
C GLN A 123 -7.19 11.72 8.62
N ILE A 124 -7.46 10.53 8.10
CA ILE A 124 -8.78 9.93 8.16
C ILE A 124 -9.20 9.68 9.61
N ARG A 125 -8.30 9.08 10.41
CA ARG A 125 -8.58 8.80 11.81
C ARG A 125 -8.82 10.09 12.59
N LYS A 126 -8.07 11.13 12.28
CA LYS A 126 -8.22 12.42 12.91
C LYS A 126 -9.61 12.98 12.63
N THR A 127 -10.04 12.86 11.38
CA THR A 127 -11.36 13.31 10.97
C THR A 127 -12.48 12.54 11.69
N GLU A 128 -12.28 11.21 11.82
CA GLU A 128 -13.28 10.35 12.47
C GLU A 128 -13.38 10.63 13.95
N THR A 129 -12.25 10.93 14.59
CA THR A 129 -12.25 11.14 16.03
C THR A 129 -12.64 12.54 16.45
N THR A 130 -12.61 13.48 15.50
CA THR A 130 -13.02 14.85 15.79
C THR A 130 -14.55 14.90 15.89
N PRO A 131 -15.09 15.29 17.03
CA PRO A 131 -16.54 15.33 17.16
C PRO A 131 -17.10 16.32 16.18
N THR A 132 -18.01 15.83 15.39
CA THR A 132 -18.63 16.72 14.48
C THR A 132 -19.65 17.52 15.19
N GLY A 133 -19.85 18.55 14.80
CA GLY A 133 -20.74 19.39 15.42
C GLY A 133 -20.07 19.94 16.51
N GLU A 134 -18.95 19.43 16.48
CA GLU A 134 -18.20 19.97 17.19
C GLU A 134 -18.11 20.89 16.65
#